data_cc6e39bd186a240326ae2ac29c3d83a7
#
_entry.id   cc6e39bd186a240326ae2ac29c3d83a7
#
_cell.length_a   1.000
_cell.length_b   1.000
_cell.length_c   1.000
_cell.angle_alpha   90.00
_cell.angle_beta   90.00
_cell.angle_gamma   90.00
#
_symmetry.space_group_name_H-M   'P 1'
#
loop_
_entity.id
_entity.type
_entity.pdbx_description
1 polymer ?
#
loop_
_entity_poly.entity_id
_entity_poly.type
_entity_poly.pdbx_seq_one_letter_code
_entity_poly.pdbx_strand_id
1 'polypeptide(L)'
;MKRILVAEDDLVISKLYQLHFLRNQLHGSFFTTGDGVIQSAKHERPDLVILDFELPGLSGPEVMQQLHQIPGCENLPVIFVTGRATPAVVEDLRKAGAHEVFGKPFSPSQIIHLITKLTTAKAE
;
A
#
# COMPACT_ATOMS: atom_id res chain seq x y z
N MET A 1 13.24 -7.52 -9.57
CA MET A 1 13.17 -6.84 -8.27
C MET A 1 11.74 -6.36 -8.01
N LYS A 2 11.26 -6.59 -6.81
CA LYS A 2 9.90 -6.25 -6.46
C LYS A 2 9.80 -4.77 -6.11
N ARG A 3 8.79 -4.12 -6.64
CA ARG A 3 8.61 -2.68 -6.50
C ARG A 3 7.35 -2.42 -5.69
N ILE A 4 7.52 -1.74 -4.56
CA ILE A 4 6.43 -1.45 -3.62
C ILE A 4 6.30 0.06 -3.47
N LEU A 5 5.07 0.57 -3.59
CA LEU A 5 4.79 1.98 -3.38
C LEU A 5 4.08 2.15 -2.05
N VAL A 6 4.45 3.18 -1.30
CA VAL A 6 3.85 3.48 -0.01
C VAL A 6 3.41 4.94 0.01
N ALA A 7 2.15 5.18 0.36
CA ALA A 7 1.63 6.53 0.59
C ALA A 7 1.38 6.70 2.08
N GLU A 8 2.15 7.54 2.74
CA GLU A 8 2.05 7.83 4.16
C GLU A 8 2.52 9.26 4.41
N ASP A 9 1.65 10.10 4.94
CA ASP A 9 1.99 11.51 5.18
C ASP A 9 2.71 11.75 6.51
N ASP A 10 2.66 10.79 7.43
CA ASP A 10 3.41 10.88 8.69
C ASP A 10 4.86 10.47 8.43
N LEU A 11 5.79 11.43 8.57
CA LEU A 11 7.19 11.20 8.25
C LEU A 11 7.85 10.19 9.18
N VAL A 12 7.40 10.10 10.43
CA VAL A 12 7.95 9.12 11.37
C VAL A 12 7.57 7.71 10.94
N ILE A 13 6.30 7.51 10.57
CA ILE A 13 5.83 6.21 10.10
C ILE A 13 6.50 5.87 8.77
N SER A 14 6.65 6.82 7.87
CA SER A 14 7.33 6.60 6.60
C SER A 14 8.76 6.13 6.79
N LYS A 15 9.49 6.75 7.73
CA LYS A 15 10.85 6.32 8.03
C LYS A 15 10.90 4.93 8.63
N LEU A 16 9.89 4.56 9.41
CA LEU A 16 9.78 3.21 9.96
C LEU A 16 9.65 2.18 8.85
N TYR A 17 8.79 2.45 7.86
CA TYR A 17 8.68 1.60 6.67
C TYR A 17 10.03 1.48 5.98
N GLN A 18 10.70 2.61 5.76
CA GLN A 18 11.98 2.62 5.04
C GLN A 18 13.00 1.74 5.73
N LEU A 19 13.08 1.82 7.06
CA LEU A 19 14.01 1.02 7.84
C LEU A 19 13.72 -0.48 7.70
N HIS A 20 12.46 -0.87 7.84
CA HIS A 20 12.08 -2.27 7.73
C HIS A 20 12.24 -2.81 6.32
N PHE A 21 11.97 -2.00 5.31
CA PHE A 21 12.19 -2.39 3.92
C PHE A 21 13.68 -2.64 3.67
N LEU A 22 14.52 -1.73 4.17
CA LEU A 22 15.97 -1.88 4.01
C LEU A 22 16.47 -3.18 4.65
N ARG A 23 16.01 -3.47 5.86
CA ARG A 23 16.41 -4.69 6.58
C ARG A 23 15.96 -5.97 5.89
N ASN A 24 14.90 -5.91 5.12
CA ASN A 24 14.32 -7.07 4.45
C ASN A 24 14.59 -7.07 2.95
N GLN A 25 15.47 -6.18 2.48
CA GLN A 25 15.89 -6.11 1.08
C GLN A 25 14.70 -5.88 0.13
N LEU A 26 13.73 -5.10 0.59
CA LEU A 26 12.60 -4.70 -0.22
C LEU A 26 12.87 -3.34 -0.85
N HIS A 27 12.43 -3.18 -2.09
CA HIS A 27 12.59 -1.93 -2.81
C HIS A 27 11.29 -1.13 -2.74
N GLY A 28 11.31 -0.03 -1.99
CA GLY A 28 10.14 0.82 -1.80
C GLY A 28 10.35 2.23 -2.30
N SER A 29 9.27 2.83 -2.79
CA SER A 29 9.20 4.26 -3.09
C SER A 29 8.14 4.86 -2.18
N PHE A 30 8.47 5.96 -1.53
CA PHE A 30 7.65 6.53 -0.45
C PHE A 30 7.13 7.90 -0.84
N PHE A 31 5.83 8.10 -0.70
CA PHE A 31 5.14 9.32 -1.09
C PHE A 31 4.32 9.85 0.08
N THR A 32 4.15 11.15 0.14
CA THR A 32 3.29 11.77 1.17
C THR A 32 1.87 11.99 0.68
N THR A 33 1.61 11.80 -0.60
CA THR A 33 0.27 11.97 -1.20
C THR A 33 -0.08 10.80 -2.09
N GLY A 34 -1.38 10.59 -2.30
CA GLY A 34 -1.84 9.55 -3.21
C GLY A 34 -1.51 9.84 -4.67
N ASP A 35 -1.46 11.12 -5.05
CA ASP A 35 -1.11 11.49 -6.43
C ASP A 35 0.27 10.98 -6.82
N GLY A 36 1.22 11.04 -5.89
CA GLY A 36 2.57 10.53 -6.15
C GLY A 36 2.55 9.05 -6.47
N VAL A 37 1.75 8.28 -5.73
CA VAL A 37 1.61 6.85 -5.97
C VAL A 37 0.98 6.58 -7.33
N ILE A 38 -0.09 7.30 -7.67
CA ILE A 38 -0.78 7.13 -8.95
C ILE A 38 0.15 7.41 -10.13
N GLN A 39 0.87 8.53 -10.07
CA GLN A 39 1.78 8.89 -11.15
C GLN A 39 2.91 7.87 -11.29
N SER A 40 3.46 7.41 -10.18
CA SER A 40 4.50 6.39 -10.20
C SER A 40 3.99 5.07 -10.80
N ALA A 41 2.77 4.67 -10.45
CA ALA A 41 2.16 3.44 -10.97
C ALA A 41 1.88 3.53 -12.47
N LYS A 42 1.51 4.71 -12.97
CA LYS A 42 1.30 4.93 -14.41
C LYS A 42 2.59 4.82 -15.19
N HIS A 43 3.69 5.25 -14.58
CA HIS A 43 4.99 5.22 -15.22
C HIS A 43 5.54 3.79 -15.28
N GLU A 44 5.42 3.06 -14.20
CA GLU A 44 5.88 1.67 -14.12
C GLU A 44 5.01 0.92 -13.11
N ARG A 45 4.43 -0.21 -13.54
CA ARG A 45 3.53 -0.99 -12.68
C ARG A 45 4.27 -1.50 -11.43
N PRO A 46 3.76 -1.18 -10.22
CA PRO A 46 4.33 -1.76 -9.01
C PRO A 46 3.81 -3.18 -8.78
N ASP A 47 4.44 -3.89 -7.86
CA ASP A 47 3.97 -5.22 -7.46
C ASP A 47 2.97 -5.15 -6.33
N LEU A 48 2.99 -4.09 -5.54
CA LEU A 48 2.12 -3.92 -4.40
C LEU A 48 2.12 -2.46 -3.96
N VAL A 49 0.99 -1.99 -3.40
CA VAL A 49 0.86 -0.63 -2.89
C VAL A 49 0.34 -0.69 -1.46
N ILE A 50 0.92 0.14 -0.58
CA ILE A 50 0.45 0.34 0.78
C ILE A 50 -0.09 1.76 0.89
N LEU A 51 -1.33 1.90 1.36
CA LEU A 51 -2.01 3.19 1.46
C LEU A 51 -2.52 3.43 2.88
N ASP A 52 -2.43 4.67 3.33
CA ASP A 52 -3.18 5.12 4.49
C ASP A 52 -4.60 5.46 4.04
N PHE A 53 -5.58 5.21 4.89
CA PHE A 53 -6.97 5.56 4.60
C PHE A 53 -7.12 7.08 4.44
N GLU A 54 -6.47 7.85 5.31
CA GLU A 54 -6.54 9.31 5.31
C GLU A 54 -5.24 9.90 4.77
N LEU A 55 -5.31 10.43 3.55
CA LEU A 55 -4.18 11.07 2.89
C LEU A 55 -4.57 12.49 2.49
N PRO A 56 -3.59 13.41 2.41
CA PRO A 56 -3.87 14.76 1.88
C PRO A 56 -4.32 14.66 0.42
N GLY A 57 -5.31 15.46 0.06
CA GLY A 57 -5.87 15.43 -1.29
C GLY A 57 -6.79 14.25 -1.48
N LEU A 58 -6.41 13.31 -2.33
CA LEU A 58 -7.19 12.10 -2.54
C LEU A 58 -7.08 11.18 -1.33
N SER A 59 -8.22 10.63 -0.89
CA SER A 59 -8.22 9.63 0.19
C SER A 59 -7.62 8.32 -0.30
N GLY A 60 -7.25 7.44 0.65
CA GLY A 60 -6.75 6.12 0.30
C GLY A 60 -7.68 5.33 -0.62
N PRO A 61 -8.99 5.24 -0.31
CA PRO A 61 -9.92 4.54 -1.20
C PRO A 61 -10.01 5.13 -2.59
N GLU A 62 -9.96 6.46 -2.71
CA GLU A 62 -9.95 7.12 -4.02
C GLU A 62 -8.69 6.77 -4.81
N VAL A 63 -7.55 6.73 -4.13
CA VAL A 63 -6.29 6.33 -4.77
C VAL A 63 -6.38 4.90 -5.29
N MET A 64 -6.88 3.98 -4.46
CA MET A 64 -7.04 2.58 -4.87
C MET A 64 -7.94 2.45 -6.09
N GLN A 65 -9.06 3.17 -6.11
CA GLN A 65 -9.96 3.14 -7.25
C GLN A 65 -9.26 3.56 -8.53
N GLN A 66 -8.49 4.64 -8.47
CA GLN A 66 -7.76 5.12 -9.64
C GLN A 66 -6.64 4.16 -10.05
N LEU A 67 -5.96 3.55 -9.08
CA LEU A 67 -4.93 2.55 -9.39
C LEU A 67 -5.52 1.37 -10.15
N HIS A 68 -6.67 0.86 -9.71
CA HIS A 68 -7.30 -0.29 -10.35
C HIS A 68 -7.86 0.03 -11.74
N GLN A 69 -7.94 1.30 -12.12
CA GLN A 69 -8.34 1.71 -13.46
C GLN A 69 -7.16 1.84 -14.42
N ILE A 70 -5.94 1.76 -13.93
CA ILE A 70 -4.75 1.81 -14.78
C ILE A 70 -4.64 0.46 -15.51
N PRO A 71 -4.51 0.47 -16.85
CA PRO A 71 -4.35 -0.80 -17.59
C PRO A 71 -3.15 -1.60 -17.06
N GLY A 72 -3.38 -2.86 -16.75
CA GLY A 72 -2.38 -3.74 -16.16
C GLY A 72 -2.37 -3.75 -14.65
N CYS A 73 -3.10 -2.83 -14.01
CA CYS A 73 -3.16 -2.74 -12.54
C CYS A 73 -4.50 -3.16 -11.96
N GLU A 74 -5.36 -3.80 -12.74
CA GLU A 74 -6.71 -4.18 -12.30
C GLU A 74 -6.68 -5.09 -11.08
N ASN A 75 -5.67 -5.93 -10.96
CA ASN A 75 -5.51 -6.87 -9.85
C ASN A 75 -4.35 -6.53 -8.94
N LEU A 76 -3.88 -5.29 -8.98
CA LEU A 76 -2.78 -4.83 -8.15
C LEU A 76 -3.13 -4.99 -6.66
N PRO A 77 -2.31 -5.72 -5.88
CA PRO A 77 -2.58 -5.84 -4.44
C PRO A 77 -2.42 -4.48 -3.75
N VAL A 78 -3.44 -4.09 -3.00
CA VAL A 78 -3.45 -2.86 -2.21
C VAL A 78 -3.67 -3.23 -0.75
N ILE A 79 -2.76 -2.79 0.10
CA ILE A 79 -2.85 -2.97 1.54
C ILE A 79 -3.13 -1.61 2.17
N PHE A 80 -4.12 -1.56 3.06
CA PHE A 80 -4.38 -0.35 3.84
C PHE A 80 -3.80 -0.49 5.24
N VAL A 81 -3.24 0.61 5.74
CA VAL A 81 -2.81 0.74 7.13
C VAL A 81 -3.48 2.00 7.66
N THR A 82 -4.37 1.87 8.64
CA THR A 82 -5.20 2.99 9.07
C THR A 82 -5.47 2.98 10.56
N GLY A 83 -5.62 4.16 11.15
CA GLY A 83 -6.10 4.30 12.53
C GLY A 83 -7.59 4.02 12.67
N ARG A 84 -8.31 3.82 11.57
CA ARG A 84 -9.75 3.59 11.56
C ARG A 84 -10.12 2.17 11.15
N ALA A 85 -9.41 1.18 11.65
CA ALA A 85 -9.66 -0.22 11.28
C ALA A 85 -10.84 -0.82 12.05
N THR A 86 -12.01 -0.17 12.00
CA THR A 86 -13.24 -0.75 12.55
C THR A 86 -13.73 -1.87 11.64
N PRO A 87 -14.54 -2.81 12.15
CA PRO A 87 -15.06 -3.89 11.28
C PRO A 87 -15.79 -3.38 10.05
N ALA A 88 -16.55 -2.29 10.18
CA ALA A 88 -17.28 -1.71 9.05
C ALA A 88 -16.33 -1.15 8.00
N VAL A 89 -15.30 -0.42 8.41
CA VAL A 89 -14.31 0.15 7.50
C VAL A 89 -13.53 -0.96 6.80
N VAL A 90 -13.10 -1.97 7.56
CA VAL A 90 -12.37 -3.11 6.99
C VAL A 90 -13.20 -3.81 5.91
N GLU A 91 -14.48 -4.07 6.20
CA GLU A 91 -15.35 -4.73 5.25
C GLU A 91 -15.56 -3.87 4.00
N ASP A 92 -15.79 -2.57 4.17
CA ASP A 92 -15.99 -1.66 3.03
C ASP A 92 -14.75 -1.62 2.14
N LEU A 93 -13.57 -1.57 2.73
CA LEU A 93 -12.33 -1.54 1.96
C LEU A 93 -12.10 -2.85 1.21
N ARG A 94 -12.39 -3.98 1.84
CA ARG A 94 -12.27 -5.27 1.17
C ARG A 94 -13.24 -5.41 0.02
N LYS A 95 -14.47 -4.96 0.19
CA LYS A 95 -15.46 -4.97 -0.89
C LYS A 95 -15.05 -4.05 -2.04
N ALA A 96 -14.35 -2.97 -1.74
CA ALA A 96 -13.87 -2.04 -2.75
C ALA A 96 -12.63 -2.55 -3.48
N GLY A 97 -12.01 -3.63 -3.03
CA GLY A 97 -10.89 -4.24 -3.71
C GLY A 97 -9.58 -4.29 -2.92
N ALA A 98 -9.58 -3.86 -1.65
CA ALA A 98 -8.38 -3.95 -0.82
C ALA A 98 -8.04 -5.41 -0.56
N HIS A 99 -6.76 -5.74 -0.65
CA HIS A 99 -6.30 -7.08 -0.37
C HIS A 99 -6.26 -7.36 1.13
N GLU A 100 -5.80 -6.40 1.91
CA GLU A 100 -5.73 -6.52 3.37
C GLU A 100 -5.81 -5.15 4.03
N VAL A 101 -6.23 -5.12 5.29
CA VAL A 101 -6.34 -3.88 6.08
C VAL A 101 -5.72 -4.13 7.45
N PHE A 102 -4.76 -3.29 7.83
CA PHE A 102 -4.14 -3.31 9.15
C PHE A 102 -4.50 -2.05 9.92
N GLY A 103 -4.70 -2.19 11.24
CA GLY A 103 -4.90 -1.04 12.12
C GLY A 103 -3.57 -0.45 12.57
N LYS A 104 -3.57 0.85 12.84
CA LYS A 104 -2.44 1.52 13.50
C LYS A 104 -2.65 1.47 15.01
N PRO A 105 -1.62 1.24 15.80
CA PRO A 105 -0.24 0.97 15.39
C PRO A 105 -0.13 -0.42 14.74
N PHE A 106 0.65 -0.51 13.69
CA PHE A 106 0.80 -1.74 12.95
C PHE A 106 2.03 -2.52 13.39
N SER A 107 2.04 -3.82 13.09
CA SER A 107 3.22 -4.66 13.28
C SER A 107 4.02 -4.69 11.99
N PRO A 108 5.23 -4.08 11.96
CA PRO A 108 6.02 -4.09 10.73
C PRO A 108 6.32 -5.51 10.22
N SER A 109 6.56 -6.46 11.13
CA SER A 109 6.87 -7.83 10.71
C SER A 109 5.70 -8.49 10.00
N GLN A 110 4.45 -8.22 10.43
CA GLN A 110 3.27 -8.77 9.77
C GLN A 110 3.12 -8.20 8.36
N ILE A 111 3.35 -6.91 8.21
CA ILE A 111 3.25 -6.25 6.90
C ILE A 111 4.33 -6.78 5.97
N ILE A 112 5.57 -6.88 6.44
CA ILE A 112 6.69 -7.43 5.65
C ILE A 112 6.40 -8.86 5.23
N HIS A 113 5.86 -9.68 6.14
CA HIS A 113 5.51 -11.05 5.83
C HIS A 113 4.47 -11.12 4.70
N LEU A 114 3.44 -10.29 4.79
CA LEU A 114 2.40 -10.24 3.76
C LEU A 114 2.94 -9.75 2.43
N ILE A 115 3.78 -8.73 2.43
CA ILE A 115 4.43 -8.22 1.21
C ILE A 115 5.20 -9.35 0.54
N THR A 116 6.04 -10.06 1.30
CA THR A 116 6.84 -11.16 0.77
C THR A 116 5.97 -12.25 0.19
N LYS A 117 4.93 -12.63 0.92
CA LYS A 117 4.01 -13.67 0.48
C LYS A 117 3.30 -13.31 -0.84
N LEU A 118 2.77 -12.10 -0.93
CA LEU A 118 2.02 -11.67 -2.10
C LEU A 118 2.90 -11.49 -3.33
N THR A 119 4.10 -10.97 -3.16
CA THR A 119 4.99 -10.71 -4.28
C THR A 119 5.74 -11.96 -4.73
N THR A 120 5.99 -12.90 -3.83
CA THR A 120 6.64 -14.17 -4.17
C THR A 120 5.70 -15.10 -4.93
N ALA A 121 4.44 -15.16 -4.52
CA ALA A 121 3.45 -16.03 -5.15
C ALA A 121 3.29 -15.74 -6.64
N LYS A 122 3.53 -14.52 -7.08
CA LYS A 122 3.44 -14.16 -8.48
C LYS A 122 4.57 -14.71 -9.33
N ALA A 123 5.68 -15.05 -8.72
CA ALA A 123 6.85 -15.55 -9.45
C ALA A 123 6.66 -17.01 -9.88
N GLU A 124 5.68 -17.67 -9.31
CA GLU A 124 5.39 -19.07 -9.63
C GLU A 124 4.31 -19.18 -10.70
#